data_0f5ed29df4ffd21620f962fcec2b36a9
#
_entry.id   0f5ed29df4ffd21620f962fcec2b36a9
#
_cell.length_a   1.000
_cell.length_b   1.000
_cell.length_c   1.000
_cell.angle_alpha   90.00
_cell.angle_beta   90.00
_cell.angle_gamma   90.00
#
_symmetry.space_group_name_H-M   'P 1'
#
loop_
_entity.id
_entity.type
_entity.pdbx_description
1 polymer ?
#
loop_
_entity_poly.entity_id
_entity_poly.type
_entity_poly.pdbx_seq_one_letter_code
_entity_poly.pdbx_strand_id
1 'polypeptide(L)'
;AKWNEALGRIRVEGGTEEERTIFYTALYHSLLHPNIVSDVNGEYPAMESGATGVAAGYDRYTVFSLWDTYRNVHQLLTLVYPEVQTDMIRSMVAMSQEWGWLPRWELYGRETFTMEGDPAIPVIVDSYLKGLRDFDINAAYEAMKRSATTEGKHNAIRPDIDPYIERGYIPVGIFAQDMSGDNSVSHALEYCSADYA
;
A
#
# COMPACT_ATOMS: atom_id res chain seq x y z
N ALA A 1 21.43 -18.14 1.98
CA ALA A 1 20.46 -18.91 2.75
C ALA A 1 19.05 -18.32 2.62
N LYS A 2 18.74 -17.15 3.22
CA LYS A 2 17.38 -16.55 3.22
C LYS A 2 16.78 -16.31 1.82
N TRP A 3 17.56 -15.78 0.87
CA TRP A 3 17.09 -15.58 -0.52
C TRP A 3 16.77 -16.89 -1.23
N ASN A 4 17.55 -17.96 -1.03
CA ASN A 4 17.23 -19.27 -1.61
C ASN A 4 15.94 -19.87 -1.01
N GLU A 5 15.66 -19.60 0.25
CA GLU A 5 14.40 -20.00 0.89
C GLU A 5 13.22 -19.22 0.31
N ALA A 6 13.33 -17.89 0.24
CA ALA A 6 12.27 -17.03 -0.30
C ALA A 6 11.98 -17.39 -1.77
N LEU A 7 12.98 -17.36 -2.65
CA LEU A 7 12.80 -17.65 -4.07
C LEU A 7 12.37 -19.12 -4.32
N GLY A 8 12.76 -20.05 -3.46
CA GLY A 8 12.41 -21.47 -3.54
C GLY A 8 10.96 -21.78 -3.19
N ARG A 9 10.14 -20.82 -2.76
CA ARG A 9 8.69 -21.00 -2.55
C ARG A 9 7.95 -21.24 -3.87
N ILE A 10 8.45 -20.72 -4.97
CA ILE A 10 7.96 -21.05 -6.31
C ILE A 10 9.04 -21.85 -7.03
N ARG A 11 8.72 -23.06 -7.43
CA ARG A 11 9.60 -23.92 -8.20
C ARG A 11 9.11 -24.00 -9.64
N VAL A 12 9.97 -23.66 -10.58
CA VAL A 12 9.68 -23.71 -12.01
C VAL A 12 10.47 -24.84 -12.63
N GLU A 13 9.79 -25.70 -13.37
CA GLU A 13 10.37 -26.80 -14.13
C GLU A 13 10.14 -26.60 -15.63
N GLY A 14 11.03 -27.13 -16.46
CA GLY A 14 10.98 -26.95 -17.92
C GLY A 14 11.59 -25.61 -18.36
N GLY A 15 11.36 -25.28 -19.63
CA GLY A 15 11.96 -24.10 -20.26
C GLY A 15 13.48 -24.17 -20.40
N THR A 16 14.06 -23.12 -20.95
CA THR A 16 15.51 -22.93 -21.06
C THR A 16 16.11 -22.40 -19.75
N GLU A 17 17.43 -22.44 -19.63
CA GLU A 17 18.13 -21.82 -18.50
C GLU A 17 17.93 -20.30 -18.46
N GLU A 18 17.87 -19.66 -19.62
CA GLU A 18 17.60 -18.22 -19.76
C GLU A 18 16.22 -17.87 -19.24
N GLU A 19 15.18 -18.61 -19.63
CA GLU A 19 13.80 -18.38 -19.15
C GLU A 19 13.68 -18.55 -17.63
N ARG A 20 14.34 -19.56 -17.06
CA ARG A 20 14.38 -19.74 -15.61
C ARG A 20 15.12 -18.60 -14.90
N THR A 21 16.21 -18.12 -15.51
CA THR A 21 16.96 -16.95 -14.98
C THR A 21 16.09 -15.70 -14.98
N ILE A 22 15.37 -15.43 -16.07
CA ILE A 22 14.42 -14.31 -16.18
C ILE A 22 13.34 -14.43 -15.10
N PHE A 23 12.74 -15.61 -14.94
CA PHE A 23 11.70 -15.84 -13.92
C PHE A 23 12.19 -15.52 -12.50
N TYR A 24 13.31 -16.12 -12.07
CA TYR A 24 13.82 -15.91 -10.72
C TYR A 24 14.37 -14.50 -10.49
N THR A 25 14.86 -13.84 -11.53
CA THR A 25 15.25 -12.44 -11.47
C THR A 25 14.02 -11.54 -11.25
N ALA A 26 12.93 -11.79 -11.97
CA ALA A 26 11.67 -11.06 -11.79
C ALA A 26 11.07 -11.31 -10.39
N LEU A 27 11.07 -12.56 -9.92
CA LEU A 27 10.61 -12.90 -8.58
C LEU A 27 11.46 -12.21 -7.50
N TYR A 28 12.79 -12.18 -7.66
CA TYR A 28 13.69 -11.44 -6.77
C TYR A 28 13.34 -9.96 -6.73
N HIS A 29 13.14 -9.31 -7.88
CA HIS A 29 12.77 -7.89 -7.95
C HIS A 29 11.42 -7.62 -7.28
N SER A 30 10.46 -8.53 -7.38
CA SER A 30 9.15 -8.40 -6.71
C SER A 30 9.22 -8.42 -5.19
N LEU A 31 10.34 -8.87 -4.61
CA LEU A 31 10.57 -8.95 -3.17
C LEU A 31 11.49 -7.84 -2.62
N LEU A 32 11.91 -6.87 -3.46
CA LEU A 32 12.80 -5.80 -3.02
C LEU A 32 12.06 -4.66 -2.32
N HIS A 33 10.83 -4.36 -2.77
CA HIS A 33 9.99 -3.29 -2.22
C HIS A 33 8.52 -3.72 -2.20
N PRO A 34 7.78 -3.31 -1.17
CA PRO A 34 8.20 -2.62 0.06
C PRO A 34 9.26 -3.39 0.86
N ASN A 35 10.09 -2.70 1.61
CA ASN A 35 11.17 -3.30 2.41
C ASN A 35 11.00 -3.04 3.92
N ILE A 36 11.65 -3.87 4.73
CA ILE A 36 11.62 -3.74 6.20
C ILE A 36 12.40 -2.48 6.60
N VAL A 37 11.81 -1.68 7.48
CA VAL A 37 12.41 -0.48 8.08
C VAL A 37 12.65 -0.63 9.58
N SER A 38 11.95 -1.58 10.23
CA SER A 38 12.21 -1.83 11.65
C SER A 38 13.57 -2.45 11.89
N ASP A 39 14.21 -2.02 12.97
CA ASP A 39 15.45 -2.60 13.46
C ASP A 39 15.16 -3.95 14.15
N VAL A 40 16.20 -4.66 14.53
CA VAL A 40 16.11 -5.99 15.18
C VAL A 40 15.38 -5.99 16.52
N ASN A 41 15.32 -4.83 17.19
CA ASN A 41 14.54 -4.63 18.43
C ASN A 41 13.10 -4.15 18.16
N GLY A 42 12.70 -4.04 16.88
CA GLY A 42 11.38 -3.57 16.43
C GLY A 42 11.23 -2.05 16.32
N GLU A 43 12.23 -1.26 16.62
CA GLU A 43 12.18 0.21 16.50
C GLU A 43 12.09 0.65 15.03
N TYR A 44 11.26 1.68 14.77
CA TYR A 44 11.09 2.26 13.43
C TYR A 44 10.72 3.75 13.51
N PRO A 45 10.93 4.55 12.46
CA PRO A 45 10.45 5.93 12.39
C PRO A 45 8.93 5.95 12.24
N ALA A 46 8.22 6.49 13.23
CA ALA A 46 6.77 6.61 13.19
C ALA A 46 6.32 7.68 12.18
N MET A 47 5.17 7.41 11.53
CA MET A 47 4.63 8.20 10.42
C MET A 47 4.43 9.67 10.81
N GLU A 48 4.99 10.60 10.01
CA GLU A 48 4.87 12.06 10.08
C GLU A 48 5.23 12.72 11.44
N SER A 49 5.61 11.95 12.46
CA SER A 49 5.82 12.48 13.82
C SER A 49 7.28 12.74 14.17
N GLY A 50 8.21 12.09 13.49
CA GLY A 50 9.63 12.06 13.87
C GLY A 50 9.91 11.29 15.17
N ALA A 51 8.91 10.66 15.76
CA ALA A 51 9.05 9.80 16.93
C ALA A 51 9.54 8.40 16.54
N THR A 52 9.98 7.63 17.52
CA THR A 52 10.29 6.21 17.36
C THR A 52 9.10 5.37 17.81
N GLY A 53 8.58 4.53 16.90
CA GLY A 53 7.60 3.49 17.21
C GLY A 53 8.28 2.15 17.46
N VAL A 54 7.54 1.17 17.95
CA VAL A 54 8.02 -0.22 18.13
C VAL A 54 7.00 -1.20 17.55
N ALA A 55 7.42 -1.97 16.57
CA ALA A 55 6.61 -3.05 15.98
C ALA A 55 6.71 -4.29 16.89
N ALA A 56 5.59 -4.67 17.50
CA ALA A 56 5.53 -5.81 18.39
C ALA A 56 4.97 -7.04 17.66
N GLY A 57 5.83 -7.99 17.35
CA GLY A 57 5.44 -9.27 16.76
C GLY A 57 5.20 -9.22 15.25
N TYR A 58 5.69 -8.20 14.54
CA TYR A 58 5.68 -8.10 13.09
C TYR A 58 6.85 -7.24 12.59
N ASP A 59 7.22 -7.37 11.34
CA ASP A 59 8.19 -6.50 10.68
C ASP A 59 7.49 -5.26 10.12
N ARG A 60 7.99 -4.05 10.50
CA ARG A 60 7.49 -2.79 9.94
C ARG A 60 8.06 -2.59 8.53
N TYR A 61 7.17 -2.41 7.56
CA TYR A 61 7.52 -2.13 6.17
C TYR A 61 7.43 -0.65 5.83
N THR A 62 8.18 -0.24 4.79
CA THR A 62 8.26 1.11 4.22
C THR A 62 8.43 1.04 2.71
N VAL A 63 8.46 2.20 2.05
CA VAL A 63 8.54 2.36 0.59
C VAL A 63 7.31 1.75 -0.08
N PHE A 64 6.15 2.23 0.34
CA PHE A 64 4.87 1.82 -0.21
C PHE A 64 4.51 2.65 -1.44
N SER A 65 5.00 2.26 -2.62
CA SER A 65 4.52 2.76 -3.92
C SER A 65 3.22 2.03 -4.30
N LEU A 66 2.14 2.30 -3.54
CA LEU A 66 0.94 1.47 -3.60
C LEU A 66 0.21 1.54 -4.93
N TRP A 67 0.24 2.69 -5.63
CA TRP A 67 -0.35 2.81 -6.96
C TRP A 67 0.26 1.85 -7.99
N ASP A 68 1.55 1.51 -7.82
CA ASP A 68 2.23 0.50 -8.63
C ASP A 68 1.94 -0.91 -8.14
N THR A 69 2.07 -1.15 -6.82
CA THR A 69 2.11 -2.49 -6.24
C THR A 69 0.73 -3.12 -6.02
N TYR A 70 -0.35 -2.31 -5.91
CA TYR A 70 -1.70 -2.84 -5.73
C TYR A 70 -2.19 -3.67 -6.93
N ARG A 71 -1.58 -3.49 -8.11
CA ARG A 71 -2.00 -4.11 -9.36
C ARG A 71 -1.69 -5.62 -9.40
N ASN A 72 -0.57 -6.05 -8.82
CA ASN A 72 -0.18 -7.47 -8.87
C ASN A 72 0.79 -7.93 -7.76
N VAL A 73 1.65 -7.07 -7.21
CA VAL A 73 2.64 -7.48 -6.20
C VAL A 73 1.96 -7.99 -4.94
N HIS A 74 1.00 -7.25 -4.39
CA HIS A 74 0.29 -7.65 -3.17
C HIS A 74 -0.52 -8.94 -3.36
N GLN A 75 -1.07 -9.19 -4.54
CA GLN A 75 -1.74 -10.45 -4.88
C GLN A 75 -0.76 -11.63 -4.90
N LEU A 76 0.43 -11.43 -5.48
CA LEU A 76 1.49 -12.44 -5.45
C LEU A 76 1.93 -12.72 -4.01
N LEU A 77 2.13 -11.68 -3.19
CA LEU A 77 2.52 -11.83 -1.79
C LEU A 77 1.43 -12.55 -0.98
N THR A 78 0.16 -12.20 -1.17
CA THR A 78 -0.97 -12.87 -0.52
C THR A 78 -0.99 -14.38 -0.82
N LEU A 79 -0.64 -14.77 -2.05
CA LEU A 79 -0.64 -16.17 -2.48
C LEU A 79 0.58 -16.95 -1.98
N VAL A 80 1.77 -16.36 -2.04
CA VAL A 80 3.04 -17.07 -1.85
C VAL A 80 3.74 -16.72 -0.54
N TYR A 81 3.54 -15.49 -0.04
CA TYR A 81 4.20 -14.93 1.14
C TYR A 81 3.17 -14.26 2.09
N PRO A 82 2.12 -15.00 2.54
CA PRO A 82 1.01 -14.41 3.29
C PRO A 82 1.44 -13.74 4.59
N GLU A 83 2.51 -14.21 5.23
CA GLU A 83 3.09 -13.59 6.44
C GLU A 83 3.67 -12.20 6.12
N VAL A 84 4.39 -12.06 5.00
CA VAL A 84 4.95 -10.78 4.53
C VAL A 84 3.83 -9.80 4.21
N GLN A 85 2.79 -10.27 3.47
CA GLN A 85 1.64 -9.44 3.15
C GLN A 85 0.87 -8.99 4.40
N THR A 86 0.72 -9.86 5.38
CA THR A 86 0.07 -9.52 6.66
C THR A 86 0.85 -8.43 7.41
N ASP A 87 2.17 -8.51 7.45
CA ASP A 87 3.01 -7.50 8.10
C ASP A 87 3.00 -6.16 7.35
N MET A 88 2.89 -6.18 6.01
CA MET A 88 2.65 -4.96 5.24
C MET A 88 1.31 -4.31 5.57
N ILE A 89 0.23 -5.10 5.73
CA ILE A 89 -1.08 -4.56 6.14
C ILE A 89 -1.01 -3.99 7.56
N ARG A 90 -0.40 -4.70 8.50
CA ARG A 90 -0.16 -4.19 9.87
C ARG A 90 0.61 -2.88 9.85
N SER A 91 1.60 -2.77 8.97
CA SER A 91 2.36 -1.53 8.78
C SER A 91 1.49 -0.37 8.31
N MET A 92 0.63 -0.59 7.30
CA MET A 92 -0.29 0.44 6.81
C MET A 92 -1.33 0.84 7.85
N VAL A 93 -1.87 -0.12 8.61
CA VAL A 93 -2.83 0.16 9.70
C VAL A 93 -2.15 0.96 10.81
N ALA A 94 -0.93 0.59 11.22
CA ALA A 94 -0.16 1.36 12.21
C ALA A 94 0.14 2.78 11.72
N MET A 95 0.49 2.98 10.44
CA MET A 95 0.63 4.31 9.84
C MET A 95 -0.64 5.13 10.01
N SER A 96 -1.82 4.54 9.75
CA SER A 96 -3.09 5.24 9.92
C SER A 96 -3.39 5.64 11.37
N GLN A 97 -2.94 4.86 12.33
CA GLN A 97 -3.06 5.18 13.76
C GLN A 97 -2.08 6.27 14.21
N GLU A 98 -0.91 6.35 13.57
CA GLU A 98 0.15 7.31 13.90
C GLU A 98 -0.15 8.74 13.38
N TRP A 99 -0.68 8.88 12.16
CA TRP A 99 -0.90 10.19 11.52
C TRP A 99 -2.32 10.44 11.01
N GLY A 100 -3.18 9.43 11.09
CA GLY A 100 -4.60 9.57 10.80
C GLY A 100 -5.07 9.00 9.46
N TRP A 101 -4.20 8.60 8.53
CA TRP A 101 -4.54 8.16 7.19
C TRP A 101 -3.78 6.91 6.78
N LEU A 102 -4.38 6.08 5.92
CA LEU A 102 -3.65 5.03 5.21
C LEU A 102 -2.65 5.67 4.22
N PRO A 103 -1.51 5.02 3.95
CA PRO A 103 -0.52 5.59 3.03
C PRO A 103 -0.99 5.51 1.57
N ARG A 104 -0.55 6.46 0.74
CA ARG A 104 -0.61 6.42 -0.72
C ARG A 104 0.76 6.05 -1.31
N TRP A 105 1.77 6.85 -0.98
CA TRP A 105 3.15 6.65 -1.41
C TRP A 105 4.11 7.00 -0.25
N GLU A 106 4.18 6.12 0.72
CA GLU A 106 4.98 6.34 1.93
C GLU A 106 6.46 6.05 1.69
N LEU A 107 7.35 6.90 2.21
CA LEU A 107 8.80 6.80 2.14
C LEU A 107 9.43 7.08 3.50
N TYR A 108 9.93 6.04 4.17
CA TYR A 108 10.64 6.11 5.46
C TYR A 108 9.93 6.96 6.54
N GLY A 109 8.64 6.70 6.73
CA GLY A 109 7.81 7.36 7.73
C GLY A 109 7.25 8.73 7.29
N ARG A 110 7.25 9.01 5.98
CA ARG A 110 6.64 10.21 5.41
C ARG A 110 5.77 9.89 4.21
N GLU A 111 4.61 10.54 4.16
CA GLU A 111 3.76 10.50 2.97
C GLU A 111 4.27 11.50 1.93
N THR A 112 4.50 11.04 0.72
CA THR A 112 4.98 11.89 -0.37
C THR A 112 3.87 12.49 -1.22
N PHE A 113 2.65 11.99 -1.08
CA PHE A 113 1.48 12.34 -1.89
C PHE A 113 1.68 12.11 -3.41
N THR A 114 2.68 11.33 -3.77
CA THR A 114 2.96 10.98 -5.16
C THR A 114 1.92 9.99 -5.68
N MET A 115 1.71 9.98 -7.00
CA MET A 115 0.78 9.12 -7.72
C MET A 115 -0.70 9.36 -7.37
N GLU A 116 -1.57 8.42 -7.74
CA GLU A 116 -3.01 8.61 -7.84
C GLU A 116 -3.78 7.79 -6.81
N GLY A 117 -4.96 8.25 -6.46
CA GLY A 117 -5.98 7.46 -5.80
C GLY A 117 -5.78 7.18 -4.33
N ASP A 118 -6.37 6.08 -3.88
CA ASP A 118 -6.33 5.57 -2.50
C ASP A 118 -6.06 4.05 -2.51
N PRO A 119 -4.88 3.65 -3.01
CA PRO A 119 -4.59 2.26 -3.36
C PRO A 119 -4.39 1.33 -2.15
N ALA A 120 -4.23 1.85 -0.94
CA ALA A 120 -4.18 1.02 0.26
C ALA A 120 -5.49 0.24 0.49
N ILE A 121 -6.64 0.82 0.12
CA ILE A 121 -7.95 0.20 0.29
C ILE A 121 -8.04 -1.14 -0.48
N PRO A 122 -7.86 -1.19 -1.81
CA PRO A 122 -7.95 -2.45 -2.53
C PRO A 122 -6.89 -3.47 -2.08
N VAL A 123 -5.71 -3.06 -1.63
CA VAL A 123 -4.69 -3.97 -1.09
C VAL A 123 -5.19 -4.67 0.17
N ILE A 124 -5.74 -3.92 1.12
CA ILE A 124 -6.25 -4.46 2.39
C ILE A 124 -7.47 -5.35 2.15
N VAL A 125 -8.43 -4.87 1.35
CA VAL A 125 -9.67 -5.58 1.07
C VAL A 125 -9.42 -6.88 0.31
N ASP A 126 -8.60 -6.87 -0.75
CA ASP A 126 -8.24 -8.07 -1.50
C ASP A 126 -7.57 -9.13 -0.60
N SER A 127 -6.64 -8.72 0.23
CA SER A 127 -5.99 -9.61 1.21
C SER A 127 -6.97 -10.17 2.23
N TYR A 128 -7.88 -9.33 2.73
CA TYR A 128 -8.95 -9.74 3.63
C TYR A 128 -9.88 -10.77 2.98
N LEU A 129 -10.33 -10.53 1.76
CA LEU A 129 -11.21 -11.45 1.03
C LEU A 129 -10.52 -12.79 0.72
N LYS A 130 -9.21 -12.79 0.54
CA LYS A 130 -8.38 -13.99 0.35
C LYS A 130 -8.02 -14.73 1.64
N GLY A 131 -8.51 -14.26 2.78
CA GLY A 131 -8.42 -14.97 4.06
C GLY A 131 -7.36 -14.47 5.03
N LEU A 132 -6.59 -13.43 4.72
CA LEU A 132 -5.69 -12.81 5.70
C LEU A 132 -6.52 -12.03 6.73
N ARG A 133 -6.42 -12.44 7.99
CA ARG A 133 -7.24 -11.88 9.09
C ARG A 133 -6.41 -11.41 10.29
N ASP A 134 -5.12 -11.66 10.28
CA ASP A 134 -4.25 -11.40 11.42
C ASP A 134 -3.72 -9.96 11.42
N PHE A 135 -4.67 -9.02 11.45
CA PHE A 135 -4.46 -7.58 11.63
C PHE A 135 -5.69 -6.94 12.28
N ASP A 136 -5.59 -5.69 12.73
CA ASP A 136 -6.74 -4.97 13.29
C ASP A 136 -7.72 -4.56 12.17
N ILE A 137 -8.71 -5.42 11.92
CA ILE A 137 -9.71 -5.25 10.88
C ILE A 137 -10.57 -4.00 11.14
N ASN A 138 -10.89 -3.71 12.41
CA ASN A 138 -11.72 -2.55 12.75
C ASN A 138 -10.95 -1.24 12.51
N ALA A 139 -9.68 -1.17 12.94
CA ALA A 139 -8.84 -0.01 12.66
C ALA A 139 -8.64 0.20 11.15
N ALA A 140 -8.43 -0.88 10.38
CA ALA A 140 -8.35 -0.82 8.93
C ALA A 140 -9.63 -0.27 8.30
N TYR A 141 -10.79 -0.80 8.69
CA TYR A 141 -12.10 -0.35 8.19
C TYR A 141 -12.36 1.13 8.50
N GLU A 142 -12.13 1.56 9.74
CA GLU A 142 -12.32 2.97 10.12
C GLU A 142 -11.35 3.92 9.38
N ALA A 143 -10.13 3.47 9.09
CA ALA A 143 -9.19 4.24 8.29
C ALA A 143 -9.64 4.36 6.82
N MET A 144 -10.10 3.27 6.20
CA MET A 144 -10.67 3.26 4.85
C MET A 144 -11.89 4.19 4.75
N LYS A 145 -12.85 4.03 5.70
CA LYS A 145 -14.04 4.87 5.78
C LYS A 145 -13.69 6.34 5.93
N ARG A 146 -12.69 6.66 6.76
CA ARG A 146 -12.23 8.04 6.95
C ARG A 146 -11.78 8.69 5.65
N SER A 147 -10.95 8.02 4.85
CA SER A 147 -10.50 8.59 3.58
C SER A 147 -11.63 8.72 2.55
N ALA A 148 -12.61 7.81 2.56
CA ALA A 148 -13.75 7.83 1.65
C ALA A 148 -14.83 8.87 2.02
N THR A 149 -14.91 9.33 3.28
CA THR A 149 -16.04 10.15 3.76
C THR A 149 -15.64 11.48 4.42
N THR A 150 -14.35 11.74 4.66
CA THR A 150 -13.92 13.01 5.24
C THR A 150 -13.90 14.09 4.17
N GLU A 151 -14.79 15.06 4.31
CA GLU A 151 -14.93 16.20 3.39
C GLU A 151 -13.86 17.26 3.65
N GLY A 152 -13.63 18.09 2.63
CA GLY A 152 -12.79 19.27 2.69
C GLY A 152 -11.30 19.02 2.58
N LYS A 153 -10.55 20.10 2.71
CA LYS A 153 -9.07 20.13 2.62
C LYS A 153 -8.36 19.34 3.72
N HIS A 154 -9.11 18.82 4.69
CA HIS A 154 -8.58 17.99 5.77
C HIS A 154 -8.36 16.53 5.36
N ASN A 155 -8.92 16.10 4.23
CA ASN A 155 -8.63 14.78 3.67
C ASN A 155 -7.27 14.83 2.97
N ALA A 156 -6.26 14.28 3.64
CA ALA A 156 -4.90 14.31 3.13
C ALA A 156 -4.70 13.38 1.92
N ILE A 157 -5.49 12.29 1.84
CA ILE A 157 -5.35 11.27 0.79
C ILE A 157 -6.23 11.58 -0.42
N ARG A 158 -7.43 12.13 -0.18
CA ARG A 158 -8.38 12.51 -1.23
C ARG A 158 -8.70 14.00 -1.16
N PRO A 159 -7.76 14.89 -1.49
CA PRO A 159 -7.94 16.34 -1.31
C PRO A 159 -9.02 16.96 -2.17
N ASP A 160 -9.45 16.26 -3.22
CA ASP A 160 -10.50 16.60 -4.19
C ASP A 160 -11.78 15.76 -4.01
N ILE A 161 -11.99 15.23 -2.79
CA ILE A 161 -13.13 14.36 -2.49
C ILE A 161 -14.49 15.08 -2.53
N ASP A 162 -14.56 16.36 -2.16
CA ASP A 162 -15.82 17.10 -2.10
C ASP A 162 -16.56 17.11 -3.45
N PRO A 163 -15.93 17.55 -4.56
CA PRO A 163 -16.58 17.48 -5.85
C PRO A 163 -16.85 16.04 -6.32
N TYR A 164 -16.02 15.08 -5.91
CA TYR A 164 -16.25 13.67 -6.21
C TYR A 164 -17.51 13.15 -5.52
N ILE A 165 -17.72 13.45 -4.25
CA ILE A 165 -18.95 13.08 -3.50
C ILE A 165 -20.17 13.80 -4.08
N GLU A 166 -20.07 15.12 -4.31
CA GLU A 166 -21.18 15.95 -4.75
C GLU A 166 -21.66 15.58 -6.17
N ARG A 167 -20.73 15.27 -7.08
CA ARG A 167 -21.00 15.19 -8.52
C ARG A 167 -20.80 13.78 -9.11
N GLY A 168 -20.15 12.88 -8.37
CA GLY A 168 -19.75 11.57 -8.87
C GLY A 168 -18.51 11.61 -9.79
N TYR A 169 -17.84 12.77 -9.90
CA TYR A 169 -16.58 12.92 -10.64
C TYR A 169 -15.79 14.13 -10.14
N ILE A 170 -14.51 14.19 -10.48
CA ILE A 170 -13.63 15.32 -10.18
C ILE A 170 -13.54 16.20 -11.41
N PRO A 171 -13.99 17.48 -11.36
CA PRO A 171 -13.90 18.41 -12.50
C PRO A 171 -12.46 18.77 -12.85
N VAL A 172 -12.20 18.95 -14.14
CA VAL A 172 -10.92 19.46 -14.66
C VAL A 172 -10.58 20.83 -14.05
N GLY A 173 -9.33 21.03 -13.66
CA GLY A 173 -8.80 22.30 -13.16
C GLY A 173 -9.07 22.59 -11.70
N ILE A 174 -9.68 21.66 -10.93
CA ILE A 174 -9.90 21.87 -9.49
C ILE A 174 -8.61 21.62 -8.69
N PHE A 175 -7.84 20.62 -9.07
CA PHE A 175 -6.65 20.25 -8.32
C PHE A 175 -5.60 19.59 -9.19
N ALA A 176 -4.38 20.07 -9.10
CA ALA A 176 -3.19 19.38 -9.59
C ALA A 176 -2.23 19.23 -8.40
N GLN A 177 -2.11 18.04 -7.87
CA GLN A 177 -1.17 17.78 -6.76
C GLN A 177 0.24 17.46 -7.23
N ASP A 178 0.37 17.03 -8.47
CA ASP A 178 1.66 16.70 -9.01
C ASP A 178 2.10 17.64 -10.13
N MET A 179 3.35 17.50 -10.54
CA MET A 179 3.95 18.31 -11.59
C MET A 179 3.48 17.93 -13.00
N SER A 180 2.60 16.94 -13.12
CA SER A 180 2.16 16.39 -14.43
C SER A 180 0.93 17.07 -15.01
N GLY A 181 0.26 17.93 -14.24
CA GLY A 181 -0.92 18.68 -14.69
C GLY A 181 -2.23 18.19 -14.07
N ASP A 182 -3.34 18.29 -14.85
CA ASP A 182 -4.67 17.91 -14.38
C ASP A 182 -4.87 16.40 -14.41
N ASN A 183 -4.92 15.77 -13.23
CA ASN A 183 -5.12 14.34 -13.03
C ASN A 183 -6.54 13.97 -12.52
N SER A 184 -7.51 14.87 -12.69
CA SER A 184 -8.89 14.71 -12.21
C SER A 184 -9.54 13.38 -12.65
N VAL A 185 -9.32 12.96 -13.91
CA VAL A 185 -9.87 11.71 -14.45
C VAL A 185 -9.23 10.50 -13.78
N SER A 186 -7.91 10.49 -13.61
CA SER A 186 -7.18 9.41 -12.96
C SER A 186 -7.62 9.26 -11.50
N HIS A 187 -7.67 10.36 -10.75
CA HIS A 187 -8.14 10.37 -9.37
C HIS A 187 -9.57 9.83 -9.25
N ALA A 188 -10.50 10.29 -10.09
CA ALA A 188 -11.89 9.84 -10.07
C ALA A 188 -12.00 8.32 -10.31
N LEU A 189 -11.24 7.77 -11.25
CA LEU A 189 -11.24 6.34 -11.56
C LEU A 189 -10.64 5.51 -10.43
N GLU A 190 -9.53 5.95 -9.85
CA GLU A 190 -8.88 5.26 -8.73
C GLU A 190 -9.74 5.33 -7.46
N TYR A 191 -10.42 6.45 -7.17
CA TYR A 191 -11.37 6.53 -6.04
C TYR A 191 -12.56 5.59 -6.25
N CYS A 192 -13.12 5.55 -7.46
CA CYS A 192 -14.20 4.63 -7.78
C CYS A 192 -13.78 3.17 -7.56
N SER A 193 -12.56 2.81 -7.95
CA SER A 193 -12.00 1.47 -7.72
C SER A 193 -11.84 1.16 -6.23
N ALA A 194 -11.35 2.12 -5.45
CA ALA A 194 -11.19 1.98 -4.00
C ALA A 194 -12.54 1.89 -3.27
N ASP A 195 -13.54 2.68 -3.70
CA ASP A 195 -14.87 2.69 -3.08
C ASP A 195 -15.69 1.44 -3.41
N TYR A 196 -15.37 0.77 -4.53
CA TYR A 196 -15.98 -0.52 -4.89
C TYR A 196 -15.43 -1.68 -4.06
N ALA A 197 -14.18 -1.59 -3.59
CA ALA A 197 -13.54 -2.64 -2.80
C ALA A 197 -14.17 -2.76 -1.41
#